data_2ab73e1a74775c377dac5cc243bbc0fc
#
_entry.id   2ab73e1a74775c377dac5cc243bbc0fc
#
_cell.length_a   1.000
_cell.length_b   1.000
_cell.length_c   1.000
_cell.angle_alpha   90.00
_cell.angle_beta   90.00
_cell.angle_gamma   90.00
#
_symmetry.space_group_name_H-M   'P 1'
#
loop_
_entity.id
_entity.type
_entity.pdbx_description
1 polymer ?
#
loop_
_entity_poly.entity_id
_entity_poly.type
_entity_poly.pdbx_seq_one_letter_code
_entity_poly.pdbx_strand_id
1 'polypeptide(L)'
;SQNLGYGGFGYGDYAYGTERPSDNVWQEATSWSLDNWGEYLVACSVDDGNLYEWQLNTAVVAAPIANAPVDNVALVVTDERFLFALGAGNNPRKVAWCDRENNTVWTPEATNEAGDIELNSSGVLMCGVSLRGRTLLLTSNDAHVATYAGPPTVYGFERVGSDCGAISRLSLVGAFDGAFWMGSNGFFYYDGSSVKGVKCDVQDYIFGDINTGQISKVSGILNNQFNEIWWFYPSGA
;
A
#
# COMPACT_ATOMS: atom_id res chain seq x y z
N SER A 1 -23.82 4.36 3.66
CA SER A 1 -24.53 5.26 2.73
C SER A 1 -23.63 5.50 1.52
N GLN A 2 -24.11 5.11 0.35
CA GLN A 2 -23.37 5.34 -0.90
C GLN A 2 -23.35 6.83 -1.19
N ASN A 3 -22.20 7.39 -1.33
CA ASN A 3 -22.01 8.74 -1.80
C ASN A 3 -22.24 8.76 -3.30
N LEU A 4 -23.44 9.15 -3.68
CA LEU A 4 -23.81 9.24 -5.08
C LEU A 4 -23.40 10.64 -5.56
N GLY A 5 -22.20 10.76 -6.13
CA GLY A 5 -21.74 11.95 -6.83
C GLY A 5 -22.65 12.33 -7.98
N TYR A 6 -22.26 13.32 -8.78
CA TYR A 6 -22.99 13.74 -9.95
C TYR A 6 -23.28 12.55 -10.88
N GLY A 7 -24.55 12.18 -11.02
CA GLY A 7 -24.99 10.97 -11.75
C GLY A 7 -25.21 9.72 -10.91
N GLY A 8 -25.12 9.79 -9.58
CA GLY A 8 -25.22 8.64 -8.68
C GLY A 8 -26.63 8.08 -8.47
N PHE A 9 -27.69 8.75 -8.93
CA PHE A 9 -29.05 8.21 -8.96
C PHE A 9 -29.43 7.87 -10.40
N GLY A 10 -30.33 6.90 -10.57
CA GLY A 10 -30.88 6.58 -11.89
C GLY A 10 -31.47 7.83 -12.57
N TYR A 11 -31.37 7.88 -13.89
CA TYR A 11 -31.95 8.98 -14.65
C TYR A 11 -33.46 8.88 -14.54
N GLY A 12 -34.10 9.92 -13.96
CA GLY A 12 -35.57 9.95 -13.81
C GLY A 12 -36.09 9.49 -12.44
N ASP A 13 -35.26 9.14 -11.48
CA ASP A 13 -35.67 8.74 -10.13
C ASP A 13 -36.40 9.85 -9.34
N TYR A 14 -36.21 11.11 -9.73
CA TYR A 14 -36.82 12.29 -9.11
C TYR A 14 -37.56 13.13 -10.13
N ALA A 15 -38.67 13.71 -9.70
CA ALA A 15 -39.47 14.63 -10.55
C ALA A 15 -38.62 15.86 -10.91
N TYR A 16 -38.88 16.45 -12.09
CA TYR A 16 -38.22 17.67 -12.54
C TYR A 16 -38.39 18.79 -11.50
N GLY A 17 -37.30 19.44 -11.10
CA GLY A 17 -37.30 20.49 -10.10
C GLY A 17 -37.25 20.00 -8.64
N THR A 18 -37.23 18.67 -8.39
CA THR A 18 -37.02 18.13 -7.05
C THR A 18 -35.55 18.20 -6.68
N GLU A 19 -35.25 18.85 -5.56
CA GLU A 19 -33.89 18.90 -5.01
C GLU A 19 -33.45 17.49 -4.60
N ARG A 20 -32.23 17.09 -4.99
CA ARG A 20 -31.67 15.80 -4.58
C ARG A 20 -31.44 15.81 -3.08
N PRO A 21 -31.61 14.67 -2.38
CA PRO A 21 -31.24 14.58 -0.98
C PRO A 21 -29.79 15.02 -0.79
N SER A 22 -29.60 16.01 0.06
CA SER A 22 -28.26 16.57 0.38
C SER A 22 -27.47 15.71 1.36
N ASP A 23 -27.62 14.39 1.31
CA ASP A 23 -26.81 13.45 2.06
C ASP A 23 -25.37 13.41 1.48
N ASN A 24 -24.78 14.60 1.39
CA ASN A 24 -23.37 14.79 1.07
C ASN A 24 -22.51 14.32 2.23
N VAL A 25 -22.55 13.04 2.50
CA VAL A 25 -21.45 12.40 3.24
C VAL A 25 -20.26 12.38 2.30
N TRP A 26 -19.34 13.31 2.51
CA TRP A 26 -18.09 13.32 1.78
C TRP A 26 -17.34 12.05 2.14
N GLN A 27 -17.23 11.13 1.20
CA GLN A 27 -16.47 9.90 1.37
C GLN A 27 -15.15 10.06 0.63
N GLU A 28 -14.05 9.91 1.35
CA GLU A 28 -12.73 9.89 0.70
C GLU A 28 -12.68 8.80 -0.35
N ALA A 29 -12.01 9.09 -1.45
CA ALA A 29 -11.78 8.07 -2.48
C ALA A 29 -10.98 6.93 -1.86
N THR A 30 -11.51 5.71 -1.95
CA THR A 30 -10.85 4.50 -1.48
C THR A 30 -9.60 4.25 -2.30
N SER A 31 -8.48 4.03 -1.64
CA SER A 31 -7.25 3.59 -2.30
C SER A 31 -7.11 2.08 -2.23
N TRP A 32 -6.53 1.51 -3.27
CA TRP A 32 -6.27 0.09 -3.40
C TRP A 32 -4.76 -0.16 -3.48
N SER A 33 -4.29 -1.16 -2.76
CA SER A 33 -2.99 -1.78 -2.97
C SER A 33 -3.18 -3.02 -3.82
N LEU A 34 -2.46 -3.13 -4.94
CA LEU A 34 -2.61 -4.18 -5.93
C LEU A 34 -1.26 -4.84 -6.19
N ASP A 35 -1.26 -6.16 -6.32
CA ASP A 35 -0.07 -6.93 -6.70
C ASP A 35 -0.45 -8.21 -7.42
N ASN A 36 0.52 -8.89 -8.01
CA ASN A 36 0.32 -10.12 -8.77
C ASN A 36 0.66 -11.36 -7.93
N TRP A 37 -0.30 -12.25 -7.79
CA TRP A 37 -0.12 -13.59 -7.23
C TRP A 37 0.01 -14.61 -8.37
N GLY A 38 1.19 -14.68 -8.98
CA GLY A 38 1.36 -15.42 -10.22
C GLY A 38 0.57 -14.81 -11.37
N GLU A 39 -0.41 -15.54 -11.89
CA GLU A 39 -1.33 -15.04 -12.92
C GLU A 39 -2.51 -14.27 -12.33
N TYR A 40 -2.81 -14.46 -11.03
CA TYR A 40 -3.94 -13.84 -10.37
C TYR A 40 -3.60 -12.45 -9.84
N LEU A 41 -4.62 -11.60 -9.71
CA LEU A 41 -4.49 -10.31 -9.07
C LEU A 41 -4.92 -10.42 -7.61
N VAL A 42 -4.09 -9.89 -6.71
CA VAL A 42 -4.46 -9.70 -5.30
C VAL A 42 -4.59 -8.22 -5.01
N ALA A 43 -5.52 -7.89 -4.14
CA ALA A 43 -5.87 -6.51 -3.83
C ALA A 43 -6.19 -6.34 -2.34
N CYS A 44 -5.84 -5.18 -1.79
CA CYS A 44 -6.27 -4.75 -0.46
C CYS A 44 -6.98 -3.40 -0.59
N SER A 45 -8.22 -3.32 -0.12
CA SER A 45 -8.95 -2.07 0.00
C SER A 45 -8.65 -1.42 1.35
N VAL A 46 -8.40 -0.13 1.35
CA VAL A 46 -8.22 0.64 2.59
C VAL A 46 -9.54 0.84 3.34
N ASP A 47 -10.66 0.77 2.63
CA ASP A 47 -12.00 1.03 3.19
C ASP A 47 -12.45 -0.08 4.15
N ASP A 48 -12.24 -1.33 3.79
CA ASP A 48 -12.65 -2.51 4.56
C ASP A 48 -11.48 -3.34 5.12
N GLY A 49 -10.26 -3.05 4.68
CA GLY A 49 -9.06 -3.74 5.13
C GLY A 49 -8.98 -5.22 4.76
N ASN A 50 -9.83 -5.70 3.84
CA ASN A 50 -9.81 -7.08 3.40
C ASN A 50 -8.82 -7.32 2.26
N LEU A 51 -8.29 -8.54 2.19
CA LEU A 51 -7.49 -9.02 1.07
C LEU A 51 -8.39 -9.79 0.11
N TYR A 52 -8.30 -9.44 -1.17
CA TYR A 52 -9.08 -10.03 -2.26
C TYR A 52 -8.18 -10.70 -3.29
N GLU A 53 -8.71 -11.73 -3.93
CA GLU A 53 -8.09 -12.38 -5.09
C GLU A 53 -9.06 -12.39 -6.27
N TRP A 54 -8.53 -12.10 -7.47
CA TRP A 54 -9.24 -12.24 -8.73
C TRP A 54 -8.48 -13.16 -9.68
N GLN A 55 -9.14 -14.23 -10.12
CA GLN A 55 -8.56 -15.28 -10.94
C GLN A 55 -8.74 -15.05 -12.45
N LEU A 56 -8.73 -13.79 -12.90
CA LEU A 56 -8.80 -13.39 -14.32
C LEU A 56 -10.09 -13.82 -15.04
N ASN A 57 -11.11 -14.25 -14.33
CA ASN A 57 -12.41 -14.58 -14.89
C ASN A 57 -13.32 -13.36 -14.86
N THR A 58 -13.59 -12.74 -16.02
CA THR A 58 -14.43 -11.55 -16.12
C THR A 58 -15.90 -11.77 -15.75
N ALA A 59 -16.35 -13.02 -15.68
CA ALA A 59 -17.69 -13.37 -15.22
C ALA A 59 -17.80 -13.51 -13.70
N VAL A 60 -16.69 -13.47 -12.98
CA VAL A 60 -16.62 -13.63 -11.52
C VAL A 60 -15.91 -12.42 -10.91
N VAL A 61 -16.50 -11.83 -9.90
CA VAL A 61 -15.90 -10.72 -9.14
C VAL A 61 -14.76 -11.23 -8.26
N ALA A 62 -13.83 -10.34 -7.87
CA ALA A 62 -12.82 -10.66 -6.87
C ALA A 62 -13.48 -11.12 -5.56
N ALA A 63 -12.91 -12.13 -4.93
CA ALA A 63 -13.41 -12.69 -3.68
C ALA A 63 -12.41 -12.48 -2.54
N PRO A 64 -12.88 -12.31 -1.29
CA PRO A 64 -12.00 -12.26 -0.14
C PRO A 64 -11.17 -13.55 -0.03
N ILE A 65 -9.87 -13.39 0.28
CA ILE A 65 -8.97 -14.53 0.50
C ILE A 65 -9.35 -15.21 1.83
N ALA A 66 -9.56 -16.52 1.78
CA ALA A 66 -9.95 -17.28 2.95
C ALA A 66 -8.89 -17.21 4.06
N ASN A 67 -9.32 -17.10 5.32
CA ASN A 67 -8.50 -17.04 6.52
C ASN A 67 -7.48 -15.88 6.55
N ALA A 68 -7.47 -14.99 5.57
CA ALA A 68 -6.59 -13.83 5.58
C ALA A 68 -6.92 -12.91 6.76
N PRO A 69 -5.92 -12.21 7.33
CA PRO A 69 -6.20 -11.20 8.34
C PRO A 69 -7.07 -10.08 7.76
N VAL A 70 -7.83 -9.43 8.63
CA VAL A 70 -8.67 -8.28 8.30
C VAL A 70 -8.03 -6.99 8.82
N ASP A 71 -8.65 -5.84 8.54
CA ASP A 71 -8.18 -4.52 8.96
C ASP A 71 -6.74 -4.22 8.48
N ASN A 72 -6.42 -4.65 7.27
CA ASN A 72 -5.12 -4.40 6.65
C ASN A 72 -5.08 -3.02 6.00
N VAL A 73 -3.88 -2.46 5.87
CA VAL A 73 -3.68 -1.16 5.20
C VAL A 73 -3.11 -1.27 3.80
N ALA A 74 -2.37 -2.34 3.52
CA ALA A 74 -1.78 -2.64 2.22
C ALA A 74 -1.39 -4.12 2.13
N LEU A 75 -1.01 -4.56 0.94
CA LEU A 75 -0.43 -5.88 0.68
C LEU A 75 0.84 -5.76 -0.17
N VAL A 76 1.67 -6.80 -0.12
CA VAL A 76 2.82 -6.98 -1.02
C VAL A 76 3.01 -8.46 -1.27
N VAL A 77 3.27 -8.85 -2.52
CA VAL A 77 3.72 -10.19 -2.87
C VAL A 77 5.24 -10.21 -2.94
N THR A 78 5.87 -11.17 -2.23
CA THR A 78 7.32 -11.30 -2.24
C THR A 78 7.81 -12.16 -3.42
N ASP A 79 9.10 -12.06 -3.74
CA ASP A 79 9.72 -12.87 -4.82
C ASP A 79 9.60 -14.37 -4.55
N GLU A 80 9.59 -14.78 -3.27
CA GLU A 80 9.45 -16.17 -2.82
C GLU A 80 8.00 -16.68 -2.81
N ARG A 81 7.04 -15.84 -3.24
CA ARG A 81 5.62 -16.16 -3.29
C ARG A 81 4.95 -16.30 -1.92
N PHE A 82 5.22 -15.34 -1.07
CA PHE A 82 4.41 -15.07 0.12
C PHE A 82 3.57 -13.81 -0.11
N LEU A 83 2.37 -13.79 0.42
CA LEU A 83 1.53 -12.61 0.47
C LEU A 83 1.69 -11.94 1.84
N PHE A 84 2.20 -10.73 1.89
CA PHE A 84 2.28 -9.93 3.11
C PHE A 84 1.01 -9.08 3.26
N ALA A 85 0.42 -9.14 4.44
CA ALA A 85 -0.64 -8.25 4.92
C ALA A 85 -0.02 -7.22 5.87
N LEU A 86 -0.11 -5.94 5.52
CA LEU A 86 0.48 -4.85 6.28
C LEU A 86 -0.56 -4.20 7.19
N GLY A 87 -0.23 -3.94 8.45
CA GLY A 87 -1.15 -3.39 9.46
C GLY A 87 -2.21 -4.38 9.92
N ALA A 88 -1.94 -5.68 9.80
CA ALA A 88 -2.88 -6.78 9.97
C ALA A 88 -3.56 -6.80 11.36
N GLY A 89 -4.89 -7.04 11.36
CA GLY A 89 -5.68 -7.20 12.59
C GLY A 89 -5.76 -5.93 13.42
N ASN A 90 -5.83 -4.77 12.76
CA ASN A 90 -5.87 -3.46 13.42
C ASN A 90 -4.62 -3.15 14.26
N ASN A 91 -3.52 -3.86 14.05
CA ASN A 91 -2.22 -3.50 14.62
C ASN A 91 -1.39 -2.77 13.55
N PRO A 92 -1.20 -1.45 13.66
CA PRO A 92 -0.62 -0.64 12.60
C PRO A 92 0.85 -0.94 12.31
N ARG A 93 1.52 -1.77 13.13
CA ARG A 93 2.92 -2.18 12.97
C ARG A 93 3.08 -3.65 12.63
N LYS A 94 1.97 -4.39 12.56
CA LYS A 94 2.00 -5.82 12.34
C LYS A 94 2.10 -6.14 10.85
N VAL A 95 3.09 -6.97 10.50
CA VAL A 95 3.20 -7.64 9.22
C VAL A 95 2.83 -9.10 9.42
N ALA A 96 1.83 -9.59 8.71
CA ALA A 96 1.51 -11.01 8.68
C ALA A 96 1.78 -11.54 7.26
N TRP A 97 2.19 -12.80 7.15
CA TRP A 97 2.39 -13.45 5.86
C TRP A 97 1.77 -14.83 5.82
N CYS A 98 1.26 -15.20 4.65
CA CYS A 98 0.69 -16.51 4.40
C CYS A 98 1.78 -17.58 4.31
N ASP A 99 1.39 -18.84 4.17
CA ASP A 99 2.30 -19.91 3.80
C ASP A 99 2.83 -19.73 2.36
N ARG A 100 3.96 -20.30 2.07
CA ARG A 100 4.62 -20.20 0.77
C ARG A 100 3.73 -20.79 -0.32
N GLU A 101 3.49 -20.01 -1.38
CA GLU A 101 2.62 -20.37 -2.52
C GLU A 101 1.17 -20.72 -2.15
N ASN A 102 0.74 -20.45 -0.89
CA ASN A 102 -0.62 -20.72 -0.42
C ASN A 102 -1.17 -19.55 0.39
N ASN A 103 -1.87 -18.66 -0.29
CA ASN A 103 -2.44 -17.45 0.32
C ASN A 103 -3.70 -17.68 1.17
N THR A 104 -4.09 -18.93 1.40
CA THR A 104 -5.23 -19.29 2.27
C THR A 104 -4.81 -19.80 3.64
N VAL A 105 -3.51 -20.01 3.88
CA VAL A 105 -2.95 -20.47 5.16
C VAL A 105 -2.18 -19.32 5.80
N TRP A 106 -2.70 -18.83 6.92
CA TRP A 106 -2.18 -17.65 7.64
C TRP A 106 -1.84 -17.92 9.10
N THR A 107 -2.28 -19.05 9.64
CA THR A 107 -1.98 -19.43 11.02
C THR A 107 -0.63 -20.14 11.08
N PRO A 108 0.34 -19.62 11.87
CA PRO A 108 1.64 -20.26 12.02
C PRO A 108 1.52 -21.64 12.67
N GLU A 109 2.09 -22.64 12.03
CA GLU A 109 2.17 -24.04 12.52
C GLU A 109 3.57 -24.61 12.22
N ALA A 110 3.93 -25.69 12.88
CA ALA A 110 5.24 -26.35 12.68
C ALA A 110 5.43 -26.92 11.24
N THR A 111 4.35 -27.05 10.49
CA THR A 111 4.31 -27.67 9.15
C THR A 111 4.20 -26.67 8.02
N ASN A 112 4.08 -25.37 8.30
CA ASN A 112 3.97 -24.30 7.30
C ASN A 112 4.99 -23.18 7.59
N GLU A 113 5.07 -22.23 6.67
CA GLU A 113 5.95 -21.07 6.76
C GLU A 113 5.17 -19.76 7.04
N ALA A 114 3.85 -19.84 7.34
CA ALA A 114 3.06 -18.68 7.73
C ALA A 114 3.58 -18.06 9.02
N GLY A 115 3.45 -16.76 9.17
CA GLY A 115 3.94 -16.09 10.37
C GLY A 115 3.50 -14.64 10.46
N ASP A 116 3.89 -14.01 11.55
CA ASP A 116 3.69 -12.58 11.75
C ASP A 116 4.77 -11.97 12.64
N ILE A 117 4.92 -10.65 12.53
CA ILE A 117 5.83 -9.86 13.37
C ILE A 117 5.26 -8.48 13.59
N GLU A 118 5.53 -7.88 14.71
CA GLU A 118 5.33 -6.47 14.97
C GLU A 118 6.65 -5.73 14.77
N LEU A 119 6.67 -4.78 13.83
CA LEU A 119 7.87 -3.97 13.57
C LEU A 119 8.19 -3.06 14.74
N ASN A 120 9.47 -2.98 15.09
CA ASN A 120 9.95 -2.02 16.08
C ASN A 120 10.08 -0.63 15.44
N SER A 121 8.95 0.05 15.29
CA SER A 121 8.83 1.38 14.71
C SER A 121 7.93 2.27 15.56
N SER A 122 8.14 3.58 15.53
CA SER A 122 7.22 4.58 16.07
C SER A 122 6.11 4.95 15.08
N GLY A 123 6.29 4.61 13.81
CA GLY A 123 5.35 4.86 12.72
C GLY A 123 4.34 3.73 12.51
N VAL A 124 3.36 3.98 11.65
CA VAL A 124 2.37 3.01 11.19
C VAL A 124 2.75 2.52 9.80
N LEU A 125 2.52 1.25 9.49
CA LEU A 125 2.74 0.70 8.15
C LEU A 125 1.90 1.45 7.11
N MET A 126 2.51 1.79 6.00
CA MET A 126 1.90 2.54 4.91
C MET A 126 1.82 1.73 3.64
N CYS A 127 2.93 1.22 3.18
CA CYS A 127 3.06 0.51 1.90
C CYS A 127 4.32 -0.36 1.88
N GLY A 128 4.45 -1.16 0.82
CA GLY A 128 5.65 -1.93 0.58
C GLY A 128 5.80 -2.26 -0.91
N VAL A 129 6.97 -2.70 -1.29
CA VAL A 129 7.30 -3.15 -2.64
C VAL A 129 8.31 -4.27 -2.59
N SER A 130 8.09 -5.30 -3.43
CA SER A 130 9.07 -6.35 -3.64
C SER A 130 10.19 -5.83 -4.54
N LEU A 131 11.42 -6.04 -4.10
CA LEU A 131 12.65 -5.76 -4.83
C LEU A 131 13.44 -7.06 -4.92
N ARG A 132 14.42 -7.15 -5.81
CA ARG A 132 15.21 -8.39 -6.03
C ARG A 132 15.68 -9.05 -4.73
N GLY A 133 15.00 -10.13 -4.30
CA GLY A 133 15.30 -10.91 -3.11
C GLY A 133 15.06 -10.22 -1.77
N ARG A 134 14.35 -9.09 -1.76
CA ARG A 134 14.01 -8.32 -0.56
C ARG A 134 12.67 -7.62 -0.73
N THR A 135 11.98 -7.39 0.37
CA THR A 135 10.74 -6.61 0.37
C THR A 135 10.94 -5.37 1.22
N LEU A 136 10.87 -4.19 0.59
CA LEU A 136 10.90 -2.90 1.28
C LEU A 136 9.52 -2.60 1.85
N LEU A 137 9.46 -2.27 3.14
CA LEU A 137 8.27 -1.89 3.86
C LEU A 137 8.47 -0.49 4.43
N LEU A 138 7.55 0.41 4.13
CA LEU A 138 7.59 1.77 4.65
C LEU A 138 6.51 1.98 5.72
N THR A 139 6.93 2.57 6.81
CA THR A 139 6.02 3.14 7.80
C THR A 139 5.86 4.65 7.55
N SER A 140 5.05 5.32 8.33
CA SER A 140 4.97 6.79 8.32
C SER A 140 6.26 7.48 8.81
N ASN A 141 7.21 6.73 9.40
CA ASN A 141 8.43 7.27 9.99
C ASN A 141 9.72 6.60 9.50
N ASP A 142 9.71 5.29 9.30
CA ASP A 142 10.89 4.47 9.06
C ASP A 142 10.76 3.65 7.78
N ALA A 143 11.90 3.14 7.29
CA ALA A 143 12.01 2.15 6.24
C ALA A 143 12.58 0.84 6.81
N HIS A 144 11.92 -0.27 6.51
CA HIS A 144 12.31 -1.61 6.90
C HIS A 144 12.46 -2.50 5.67
N VAL A 145 13.32 -3.50 5.79
CA VAL A 145 13.49 -4.53 4.75
C VAL A 145 13.22 -5.89 5.36
N ALA A 146 12.38 -6.66 4.70
CA ALA A 146 12.18 -8.07 4.95
C ALA A 146 13.05 -8.87 3.98
N THR A 147 13.81 -9.83 4.51
CA THR A 147 14.65 -10.74 3.74
C THR A 147 14.29 -12.17 4.09
N TYR A 148 14.06 -13.00 3.09
CA TYR A 148 13.76 -14.41 3.29
C TYR A 148 15.01 -15.14 3.84
N ALA A 149 14.85 -15.78 5.00
CA ALA A 149 15.92 -16.51 5.68
C ALA A 149 15.68 -18.03 5.67
N GLY A 150 14.49 -18.47 5.27
CA GLY A 150 14.05 -19.85 5.34
C GLY A 150 13.70 -20.31 6.76
N PRO A 151 13.09 -21.50 6.87
CA PRO A 151 12.72 -22.06 8.17
C PRO A 151 13.93 -22.24 9.11
N PRO A 152 13.77 -22.07 10.42
CA PRO A 152 12.50 -21.80 11.13
C PRO A 152 12.12 -20.31 11.22
N THR A 153 12.99 -19.38 10.83
CA THR A 153 12.78 -17.94 11.02
C THR A 153 11.87 -17.35 9.93
N VAL A 154 11.85 -17.95 8.74
CA VAL A 154 11.16 -17.57 7.51
C VAL A 154 11.61 -16.18 7.01
N TYR A 155 11.34 -15.10 7.74
CA TYR A 155 11.78 -13.74 7.39
C TYR A 155 12.57 -13.07 8.50
N GLY A 156 13.66 -12.40 8.12
CA GLY A 156 14.37 -11.44 8.95
C GLY A 156 13.96 -10.02 8.58
N PHE A 157 13.73 -9.17 9.59
CA PHE A 157 13.34 -7.77 9.39
C PHE A 157 14.41 -6.84 9.94
N GLU A 158 14.86 -5.90 9.11
CA GLU A 158 15.87 -4.92 9.45
C GLU A 158 15.39 -3.51 9.15
N ARG A 159 15.63 -2.56 10.05
CA ARG A 159 15.39 -1.14 9.78
C ARG A 159 16.58 -0.58 9.01
N VAL A 160 16.32 -0.08 7.80
CA VAL A 160 17.34 0.45 6.86
C VAL A 160 17.33 1.98 6.78
N GLY A 161 16.33 2.64 7.36
CA GLY A 161 16.25 4.10 7.42
C GLY A 161 15.34 4.59 8.54
N SER A 162 15.68 5.75 9.09
CA SER A 162 14.88 6.48 10.08
C SER A 162 14.56 7.87 9.55
N ASP A 163 13.45 8.45 9.99
CA ASP A 163 12.95 9.77 9.56
C ASP A 163 12.80 9.89 8.02
N CYS A 164 12.49 8.77 7.39
CA CYS A 164 12.33 8.63 5.94
C CYS A 164 11.02 7.93 5.55
N GLY A 165 10.02 7.99 6.42
CA GLY A 165 8.72 7.34 6.18
C GLY A 165 7.99 7.86 4.95
N ALA A 166 7.04 7.08 4.45
CA ALA A 166 6.21 7.46 3.31
C ALA A 166 5.14 8.48 3.72
N ILE A 167 4.90 9.48 2.89
CA ILE A 167 3.86 10.50 3.14
C ILE A 167 2.46 9.94 2.89
N SER A 168 2.32 8.97 1.99
CA SER A 168 1.07 8.30 1.65
C SER A 168 1.32 6.85 1.23
N ARG A 169 0.27 6.05 1.18
CA ARG A 169 0.33 4.65 0.74
C ARG A 169 0.70 4.47 -0.73
N LEU A 170 0.41 5.45 -1.57
CA LEU A 170 0.67 5.45 -3.01
C LEU A 170 1.92 6.24 -3.39
N SER A 171 2.68 6.79 -2.43
CA SER A 171 3.87 7.59 -2.72
C SER A 171 5.11 6.78 -3.08
N LEU A 172 5.09 5.45 -2.82
CA LEU A 172 6.20 4.53 -3.11
C LEU A 172 6.14 4.05 -4.54
N VAL A 173 7.28 4.10 -5.22
CA VAL A 173 7.46 3.63 -6.61
C VAL A 173 8.67 2.72 -6.66
N GLY A 174 8.45 1.45 -6.99
CA GLY A 174 9.53 0.53 -7.37
C GLY A 174 10.04 0.88 -8.77
N ALA A 175 11.32 1.13 -8.91
CA ALA A 175 11.91 1.53 -10.18
C ALA A 175 13.37 1.09 -10.27
N PHE A 176 13.77 0.61 -11.45
CA PHE A 176 15.14 0.19 -11.72
C PHE A 176 15.58 -0.94 -10.75
N ASP A 177 16.65 -0.73 -10.01
CA ASP A 177 17.16 -1.69 -9.03
C ASP A 177 16.84 -1.27 -7.58
N GLY A 178 15.90 -0.35 -7.39
CA GLY A 178 15.56 0.20 -6.08
C GLY A 178 14.14 0.72 -5.99
N ALA A 179 13.90 1.56 -5.01
CA ALA A 179 12.60 2.18 -4.80
C ALA A 179 12.75 3.66 -4.43
N PHE A 180 11.81 4.47 -4.90
CA PHE A 180 11.74 5.90 -4.63
C PHE A 180 10.41 6.22 -3.94
N TRP A 181 10.40 7.16 -3.02
CA TRP A 181 9.17 7.64 -2.42
C TRP A 181 9.25 9.09 -1.97
N MET A 182 8.07 9.68 -1.88
CA MET A 182 7.89 10.97 -1.25
C MET A 182 7.61 10.75 0.24
N GLY A 183 8.45 11.29 1.09
CA GLY A 183 8.24 11.30 2.54
C GLY A 183 7.63 12.62 3.01
N SER A 184 7.47 12.77 4.31
CA SER A 184 6.87 13.97 4.92
C SER A 184 7.74 15.22 4.83
N ASN A 185 9.06 15.03 4.65
CA ASN A 185 10.07 16.10 4.70
C ASN A 185 11.08 16.04 3.55
N GLY A 186 10.86 15.21 2.54
CA GLY A 186 11.77 15.07 1.41
C GLY A 186 11.46 13.88 0.53
N PHE A 187 12.33 13.69 -0.44
CA PHE A 187 12.29 12.56 -1.34
C PHE A 187 13.41 11.60 -1.00
N PHE A 188 13.12 10.31 -1.06
CA PHE A 188 14.04 9.25 -0.65
C PHE A 188 14.17 8.20 -1.73
N TYR A 189 15.31 7.53 -1.71
CA TYR A 189 15.67 6.42 -2.58
C TYR A 189 16.34 5.30 -1.77
N TYR A 190 15.90 4.08 -1.99
CA TYR A 190 16.55 2.88 -1.48
C TYR A 190 17.27 2.16 -2.63
N ASP A 191 18.57 1.96 -2.51
CA ASP A 191 19.45 1.38 -3.54
C ASP A 191 19.66 -0.14 -3.39
N GLY A 192 18.87 -0.80 -2.54
CA GLY A 192 19.04 -2.21 -2.20
C GLY A 192 19.92 -2.44 -0.96
N SER A 193 20.57 -1.42 -0.41
CA SER A 193 21.39 -1.52 0.81
C SER A 193 21.09 -0.44 1.84
N SER A 194 20.85 0.79 1.41
CA SER A 194 20.64 1.95 2.29
C SER A 194 19.65 2.94 1.72
N VAL A 195 19.01 3.68 2.61
CA VAL A 195 18.13 4.80 2.25
C VAL A 195 18.97 6.07 2.10
N LYS A 196 18.73 6.82 1.03
CA LYS A 196 19.37 8.10 0.72
C LYS A 196 18.33 9.15 0.42
N GLY A 197 18.58 10.39 0.87
CA GLY A 197 17.79 11.54 0.45
C GLY A 197 18.08 11.92 -1.00
N VAL A 198 17.03 12.17 -1.76
CA VAL A 198 17.12 12.69 -3.13
C VAL A 198 17.01 14.22 -3.06
N LYS A 199 18.04 14.93 -3.58
CA LYS A 199 18.01 16.39 -3.64
C LYS A 199 16.97 16.85 -4.66
N CYS A 200 16.12 17.78 -4.26
CA CYS A 200 15.11 18.39 -5.11
C CYS A 200 15.11 19.90 -4.90
N ASP A 201 15.43 20.67 -5.94
CA ASP A 201 15.56 22.12 -5.84
C ASP A 201 14.21 22.85 -5.58
N VAL A 202 13.09 22.16 -5.85
CA VAL A 202 11.72 22.70 -5.63
C VAL A 202 11.08 22.09 -4.37
N GLN A 203 11.83 21.42 -3.52
CA GLN A 203 11.32 20.71 -2.35
C GLN A 203 10.53 21.65 -1.43
N ASP A 204 11.10 22.80 -1.06
CA ASP A 204 10.46 23.75 -0.14
C ASP A 204 9.14 24.29 -0.71
N TYR A 205 9.09 24.51 -2.02
CA TYR A 205 7.86 24.93 -2.71
C TYR A 205 6.78 23.83 -2.58
N ILE A 206 7.12 22.58 -2.90
CA ILE A 206 6.17 21.45 -2.88
C ILE A 206 5.60 21.26 -1.47
N PHE A 207 6.46 21.18 -0.45
CA PHE A 207 6.02 20.95 0.93
C PHE A 207 5.32 22.16 1.55
N GLY A 208 5.55 23.38 1.02
CA GLY A 208 4.79 24.57 1.39
C GLY A 208 3.42 24.69 0.71
N ASP A 209 3.26 24.06 -0.45
CA ASP A 209 2.03 24.09 -1.25
C ASP A 209 1.09 22.89 -1.01
N ILE A 210 1.60 21.79 -0.48
CA ILE A 210 0.84 20.54 -0.31
C ILE A 210 -0.35 20.71 0.65
N ASN A 211 -1.54 20.24 0.21
CA ASN A 211 -2.72 20.19 1.07
C ASN A 211 -2.63 19.02 2.06
N THR A 212 -2.24 19.33 3.28
CA THR A 212 -2.07 18.33 4.36
C THR A 212 -3.35 17.58 4.72
N GLY A 213 -4.53 18.18 4.51
CA GLY A 213 -5.83 17.53 4.71
C GLY A 213 -6.18 16.49 3.66
N GLN A 214 -5.44 16.44 2.54
CA GLN A 214 -5.64 15.49 1.45
C GLN A 214 -4.37 14.69 1.11
N ILE A 215 -3.49 14.53 2.06
CA ILE A 215 -2.17 13.90 1.90
C ILE A 215 -2.24 12.44 1.42
N SER A 216 -3.31 11.74 1.76
CA SER A 216 -3.59 10.37 1.32
C SER A 216 -3.71 10.22 -0.21
N LYS A 217 -3.94 11.32 -0.93
CA LYS A 217 -4.04 11.37 -2.39
C LYS A 217 -2.69 11.52 -3.10
N VAL A 218 -1.61 11.75 -2.36
CA VAL A 218 -0.26 11.77 -2.96
C VAL A 218 0.04 10.42 -3.56
N SER A 219 0.39 10.41 -4.83
CA SER A 219 0.69 9.18 -5.57
C SER A 219 1.90 9.34 -6.47
N GLY A 220 2.68 8.27 -6.59
CA GLY A 220 3.85 8.19 -7.46
C GLY A 220 3.64 7.22 -8.61
N ILE A 221 4.26 7.48 -9.73
CA ILE A 221 4.25 6.60 -10.90
C ILE A 221 5.60 6.62 -11.61
N LEU A 222 6.01 5.47 -12.14
CA LEU A 222 7.18 5.36 -12.98
C LEU A 222 6.81 5.61 -14.45
N ASN A 223 7.45 6.61 -15.06
CA ASN A 223 7.40 6.84 -16.49
C ASN A 223 8.60 6.14 -17.16
N ASN A 224 8.41 4.89 -17.55
CA ASN A 224 9.45 4.07 -18.16
C ASN A 224 10.00 4.65 -19.48
N GLN A 225 9.18 5.42 -20.22
CA GLN A 225 9.58 5.97 -21.52
C GLN A 225 10.70 7.00 -21.37
N PHE A 226 10.70 7.76 -20.27
CA PHE A 226 11.65 8.84 -20.04
C PHE A 226 12.57 8.60 -18.84
N ASN A 227 12.46 7.42 -18.18
CA ASN A 227 13.18 7.09 -16.95
C ASN A 227 12.97 8.14 -15.85
N GLU A 228 11.73 8.56 -15.67
CA GLU A 228 11.31 9.57 -14.70
C GLU A 228 10.37 8.98 -13.68
N ILE A 229 10.35 9.54 -12.47
CA ILE A 229 9.34 9.25 -11.44
C ILE A 229 8.54 10.53 -11.25
N TRP A 230 7.24 10.41 -11.36
CA TRP A 230 6.29 11.51 -11.18
C TRP A 230 5.52 11.31 -9.91
N TRP A 231 5.45 12.35 -9.08
CA TRP A 231 4.54 12.42 -7.95
C TRP A 231 3.47 13.45 -8.21
N PHE A 232 2.24 13.03 -7.98
CA PHE A 232 1.07 13.89 -8.03
C PHE A 232 0.65 14.18 -6.58
N TYR A 233 0.46 15.46 -6.27
CA TYR A 233 0.03 15.87 -4.94
C TYR A 233 -1.09 16.90 -5.03
N PRO A 234 -2.04 16.92 -4.05
CA PRO A 234 -3.05 17.96 -3.96
C PRO A 234 -2.39 19.27 -3.49
N SER A 235 -2.60 20.35 -4.25
CA SER A 235 -2.20 21.71 -3.87
C SER A 235 -3.09 22.25 -2.76
N GLY A 236 -2.55 23.12 -1.92
CA GLY A 236 -3.27 23.83 -0.87
C GLY A 236 -4.05 25.06 -1.38
N ALA A 237 -3.85 25.45 -2.66
CA ALA A 237 -4.49 26.62 -3.27
C ALA A 237 -5.91 26.33 -3.75
#